data_bc77bb356f8fe3ab7b6769679357dfcb
#
_entry.id   bc77bb356f8fe3ab7b6769679357dfcb
#
_cell.length_a   1.000
_cell.length_b   1.000
_cell.length_c   1.000
_cell.angle_alpha   90.00
_cell.angle_beta   90.00
_cell.angle_gamma   90.00
#
_symmetry.space_group_name_H-M   'P 1'
#
loop_
_entity.id
_entity.type
_entity.pdbx_description
1 polymer ?
#
loop_
_entity_poly.entity_id
_entity_poly.type
_entity_poly.pdbx_seq_one_letter_code
_entity_poly.pdbx_strand_id
1 'polypeptide(L)'
;MPLFRLPQTLLTAMLALGSSLVMAASAESAQPNILLIVADDLGYSDLGSYGGDISTPTLDQLAHDGVQFTNMYAAPTCSITRSMLMSGTDNHLAGLGTMAEALQPFQRGKPGYEGYLNQRSYSIADLLKKGGYSTLMVGKWHLGLEADQGPDQRGFEQSFTLLEGGAAHFKPSSVDPTKIEQVHYRENGKAVTLPDNFYSTDFYTDKLISYLQNSKKDGKPFFAYAAYTSPHWPLQAPREYLDKYQGQFDQGYDSVRLARIERMKSLGLIARDAQPANPLPVNPTLPGWDQLSPEQRRVESRKMEIYAAMVDNLDHNIGRVIDYLRESGQYDNTLIVFMSDNGAAGENHTQFYPPGVHTDNGFANLGQKGSQIDYGLRWAEVSAAPFHLFKGTTAEGGISVPAIIQLPKTLRRQGMERGVARVDDLAPTFLELAGIALPNEAPTDTSKHPITGKSMLSMLAGNGSPHGNDSLAGELFGNAYYREGNLKLLGLRPQAGFGASVQPLQWQLFDLAQDRGETTDLAASQPETVQRLKDAWLKYAEQVGVVFATH
;
A
#
# COMPACT_ATOMS: atom_id res chain seq x y z
N MET A 1 -65.74 11.51 -80.94
CA MET A 1 -65.00 11.28 -82.15
C MET A 1 -63.86 12.25 -82.21
N PRO A 2 -62.68 11.91 -82.67
CA PRO A 2 -61.76 10.84 -82.25
C PRO A 2 -60.45 11.47 -81.72
N LEU A 3 -59.82 10.77 -80.79
CA LEU A 3 -58.56 10.07 -80.91
C LEU A 3 -57.39 10.78 -81.63
N PHE A 4 -56.31 11.08 -80.95
CA PHE A 4 -54.97 10.62 -81.38
C PHE A 4 -53.95 10.60 -80.22
N ARG A 5 -53.14 9.58 -80.35
CA ARG A 5 -52.16 9.00 -79.40
C ARG A 5 -50.82 9.73 -79.37
N LEU A 6 -50.21 9.69 -78.28
CA LEU A 6 -48.80 9.54 -77.87
C LEU A 6 -47.67 9.58 -78.93
N PRO A 7 -46.39 9.92 -78.55
CA PRO A 7 -45.60 9.01 -77.72
C PRO A 7 -44.67 9.66 -76.63
N GLN A 8 -44.39 8.80 -75.64
CA GLN A 8 -43.39 8.92 -74.65
C GLN A 8 -41.96 8.95 -75.20
N THR A 9 -41.11 9.76 -74.65
CA THR A 9 -39.67 9.50 -74.63
C THR A 9 -39.18 9.60 -73.18
N LEU A 10 -38.79 8.43 -72.63
CA LEU A 10 -38.11 8.26 -71.35
C LEU A 10 -36.74 8.94 -71.46
N LEU A 11 -36.43 9.79 -70.45
CA LEU A 11 -35.07 10.16 -70.14
C LEU A 11 -34.77 9.69 -68.69
N THR A 12 -34.10 8.55 -68.61
CA THR A 12 -33.65 7.93 -67.39
C THR A 12 -32.44 8.70 -66.90
N ALA A 13 -32.61 9.51 -65.88
CA ALA A 13 -31.48 10.07 -65.13
C ALA A 13 -31.16 9.12 -63.98
N MET A 14 -30.06 8.38 -64.06
CA MET A 14 -29.43 7.62 -62.95
C MET A 14 -28.81 8.61 -61.98
N LEU A 15 -29.45 8.83 -60.85
CA LEU A 15 -28.80 9.39 -59.64
C LEU A 15 -28.02 8.26 -58.98
N ALA A 16 -26.71 8.28 -59.16
CA ALA A 16 -25.80 7.50 -58.34
C ALA A 16 -25.72 8.15 -56.95
N LEU A 17 -26.49 7.65 -55.99
CA LEU A 17 -26.25 7.90 -54.56
C LEU A 17 -25.01 7.14 -54.14
N GLY A 18 -23.89 7.83 -54.15
CA GLY A 18 -22.69 7.38 -53.45
C GLY A 18 -22.93 7.42 -51.95
N SER A 19 -23.36 6.28 -51.39
CA SER A 19 -23.34 6.06 -49.94
C SER A 19 -21.90 5.96 -49.48
N SER A 20 -21.31 7.10 -49.10
CA SER A 20 -20.08 7.10 -48.31
C SER A 20 -20.41 6.48 -46.95
N LEU A 21 -20.17 5.17 -46.79
CA LEU A 21 -20.01 4.56 -45.49
C LEU A 21 -18.79 5.23 -44.86
N VAL A 22 -19.03 6.26 -44.05
CA VAL A 22 -18.10 6.67 -43.04
C VAL A 22 -18.07 5.51 -42.03
N MET A 23 -17.13 4.58 -42.21
CA MET A 23 -16.70 3.73 -41.09
C MET A 23 -16.22 4.69 -40.03
N ALA A 24 -17.08 4.97 -39.06
CA ALA A 24 -16.62 5.42 -37.77
C ALA A 24 -15.76 4.26 -37.22
N ALA A 25 -14.45 4.35 -37.46
CA ALA A 25 -13.50 3.61 -36.67
C ALA A 25 -13.84 4.00 -35.23
N SER A 26 -14.47 3.09 -34.49
CA SER A 26 -14.47 3.16 -33.05
C SER A 26 -12.98 3.27 -32.71
N ALA A 27 -12.55 4.43 -32.27
CA ALA A 27 -11.25 4.56 -31.67
C ALA A 27 -11.28 3.55 -30.52
N GLU A 28 -10.61 2.41 -30.70
CA GLU A 28 -10.29 1.53 -29.59
C GLU A 28 -9.72 2.45 -28.53
N SER A 29 -10.41 2.59 -27.41
CA SER A 29 -9.92 3.45 -26.35
C SER A 29 -8.57 2.86 -25.96
N ALA A 30 -7.50 3.65 -26.16
CA ALA A 30 -6.16 3.19 -25.86
C ALA A 30 -6.14 2.66 -24.41
N GLN A 31 -5.60 1.46 -24.23
CA GLN A 31 -5.47 0.85 -22.88
C GLN A 31 -4.89 1.89 -21.92
N PRO A 32 -5.48 2.09 -20.74
CA PRO A 32 -4.97 3.08 -19.77
C PRO A 32 -3.60 2.71 -19.23
N ASN A 33 -2.78 3.70 -18.96
CA ASN A 33 -1.59 3.51 -18.14
C ASN A 33 -2.00 3.22 -16.69
N ILE A 34 -1.11 2.56 -15.95
CA ILE A 34 -1.31 2.20 -14.55
C ILE A 34 -0.08 2.67 -13.76
N LEU A 35 -0.29 3.58 -12.81
CA LEU A 35 0.70 4.03 -11.84
C LEU A 35 0.28 3.60 -10.44
N LEU A 36 0.99 2.63 -9.86
CA LEU A 36 0.82 2.18 -8.48
C LEU A 36 1.92 2.81 -7.62
N ILE A 37 1.54 3.65 -6.67
CA ILE A 37 2.42 4.34 -5.74
C ILE A 37 2.18 3.77 -4.35
N VAL A 38 3.21 3.24 -3.72
CA VAL A 38 3.14 2.66 -2.38
C VAL A 38 4.13 3.35 -1.47
N ALA A 39 3.61 3.95 -0.38
CA ALA A 39 4.39 4.43 0.74
C ALA A 39 4.68 3.27 1.72
N ASP A 40 5.77 3.35 2.45
CA ASP A 40 6.25 2.34 3.40
C ASP A 40 6.02 2.83 4.82
N ASP A 41 5.15 2.17 5.58
CA ASP A 41 4.81 2.50 6.99
C ASP A 41 4.07 3.84 7.19
N LEU A 42 3.37 4.35 6.17
CA LEU A 42 2.58 5.59 6.33
C LEU A 42 1.31 5.31 7.14
N GLY A 43 1.12 6.05 8.24
CA GLY A 43 -0.06 5.91 9.09
C GLY A 43 -1.34 6.44 8.44
N TYR A 44 -2.48 5.91 8.91
CA TYR A 44 -3.80 6.24 8.35
C TYR A 44 -4.12 7.74 8.42
N SER A 45 -3.71 8.42 9.49
CA SER A 45 -4.04 9.83 9.74
C SER A 45 -2.95 10.82 9.34
N ASP A 46 -1.95 10.43 8.58
CA ASP A 46 -0.81 11.32 8.31
C ASP A 46 -1.06 12.31 7.16
N LEU A 47 -1.90 11.94 6.17
CA LEU A 47 -2.23 12.82 5.05
C LEU A 47 -3.26 13.89 5.43
N GLY A 48 -3.17 15.08 4.84
CA GLY A 48 -4.14 16.15 5.04
C GLY A 48 -5.57 15.73 4.72
N SER A 49 -5.79 15.03 3.60
CA SER A 49 -7.08 14.45 3.20
C SER A 49 -7.60 13.38 4.17
N TYR A 50 -6.74 12.80 5.01
CA TYR A 50 -7.10 11.87 6.10
C TYR A 50 -7.07 12.51 7.50
N GLY A 51 -7.07 13.83 7.59
CA GLY A 51 -7.11 14.58 8.85
C GLY A 51 -5.73 14.88 9.45
N GLY A 52 -4.65 14.58 8.73
CA GLY A 52 -3.26 14.87 9.11
C GLY A 52 -2.94 16.35 9.17
N ASP A 53 -1.83 16.65 9.79
CA ASP A 53 -1.25 17.99 9.92
C ASP A 53 0.06 18.15 9.14
N ILE A 54 0.44 17.10 8.41
CA ILE A 54 1.57 17.10 7.49
C ILE A 54 1.12 17.68 6.15
N SER A 55 1.97 18.48 5.51
CA SER A 55 1.68 19.09 4.22
C SER A 55 1.77 18.04 3.10
N THR A 56 0.62 17.70 2.51
CA THR A 56 0.50 16.71 1.43
C THR A 56 -0.37 17.20 0.27
N PRO A 57 -0.06 18.39 -0.32
CA PRO A 57 -0.94 19.03 -1.28
C PRO A 57 -1.19 18.21 -2.55
N THR A 58 -0.22 17.42 -3.01
CA THR A 58 -0.36 16.55 -4.19
C THR A 58 -1.34 15.42 -3.91
N LEU A 59 -1.16 14.70 -2.80
CA LEU A 59 -2.03 13.59 -2.41
C LEU A 59 -3.43 14.08 -2.01
N ASP A 60 -3.52 15.24 -1.38
CA ASP A 60 -4.81 15.87 -1.05
C ASP A 60 -5.58 16.25 -2.32
N GLN A 61 -4.88 16.75 -3.35
CA GLN A 61 -5.50 17.03 -4.65
C GLN A 61 -5.91 15.74 -5.37
N LEU A 62 -5.10 14.67 -5.32
CA LEU A 62 -5.49 13.37 -5.87
C LEU A 62 -6.71 12.79 -5.14
N ALA A 63 -6.81 12.96 -3.82
CA ALA A 63 -7.99 12.54 -3.04
C ALA A 63 -9.24 13.35 -3.41
N HIS A 64 -9.09 14.66 -3.63
CA HIS A 64 -10.18 15.53 -4.07
C HIS A 64 -10.68 15.16 -5.47
N ASP A 65 -9.76 14.85 -6.41
CA ASP A 65 -10.08 14.58 -7.82
C ASP A 65 -10.41 13.10 -8.09
N GLY A 66 -10.16 12.23 -7.13
CA GLY A 66 -10.34 10.78 -7.22
C GLY A 66 -11.27 10.19 -6.18
N VAL A 67 -11.07 8.93 -5.91
CA VAL A 67 -11.82 8.14 -4.90
C VAL A 67 -10.92 7.90 -3.69
N GLN A 68 -11.33 8.43 -2.56
CA GLN A 68 -10.66 8.25 -1.27
C GLN A 68 -11.30 7.08 -0.52
N PHE A 69 -10.52 6.08 -0.16
CA PHE A 69 -11.00 4.89 0.54
C PHE A 69 -10.95 5.07 2.05
N THR A 70 -12.03 4.74 2.73
CA THR A 70 -12.04 4.69 4.20
C THR A 70 -11.80 3.28 4.74
N ASN A 71 -11.94 2.24 3.90
CA ASN A 71 -11.86 0.83 4.28
C ASN A 71 -10.97 0.03 3.32
N MET A 72 -9.75 0.51 3.05
CA MET A 72 -8.73 -0.25 2.31
C MET A 72 -7.91 -1.09 3.29
N TYR A 73 -7.88 -2.41 3.08
CA TYR A 73 -7.16 -3.35 3.92
C TYR A 73 -5.87 -3.82 3.26
N ALA A 74 -4.75 -3.55 3.92
CA ALA A 74 -3.45 -4.14 3.66
C ALA A 74 -3.22 -5.38 4.55
N ALA A 75 -2.05 -5.98 4.46
CA ALA A 75 -1.57 -6.92 5.47
C ALA A 75 -0.79 -6.19 6.57
N PRO A 76 -0.51 -6.86 7.71
CA PRO A 76 0.09 -6.18 8.87
C PRO A 76 1.53 -5.71 8.68
N THR A 77 2.25 -6.14 7.62
CA THR A 77 3.64 -5.75 7.33
C THR A 77 3.95 -5.72 5.84
N CYS A 78 5.08 -5.07 5.51
CA CYS A 78 5.52 -4.70 4.17
C CYS A 78 5.54 -5.86 3.15
N SER A 79 6.39 -6.88 3.33
CA SER A 79 6.57 -7.95 2.34
C SER A 79 5.31 -8.78 2.14
N ILE A 80 4.50 -8.90 3.19
CA ILE A 80 3.22 -9.59 3.18
C ILE A 80 2.26 -8.88 2.21
N THR A 81 2.05 -7.58 2.40
CA THR A 81 1.23 -6.75 1.51
C THR A 81 1.77 -6.73 0.08
N ARG A 82 3.09 -6.53 -0.06
CA ARG A 82 3.73 -6.47 -1.39
C ARG A 82 3.57 -7.77 -2.16
N SER A 83 3.60 -8.93 -1.49
CA SER A 83 3.33 -10.23 -2.13
C SER A 83 1.89 -10.33 -2.64
N MET A 84 0.92 -9.87 -1.85
CA MET A 84 -0.50 -9.82 -2.24
C MET A 84 -0.74 -8.85 -3.40
N LEU A 85 -0.13 -7.65 -3.36
CA LEU A 85 -0.17 -6.67 -4.46
C LEU A 85 0.34 -7.25 -5.79
N MET A 86 1.51 -7.92 -5.73
CA MET A 86 2.17 -8.41 -6.94
C MET A 86 1.58 -9.70 -7.46
N SER A 87 0.87 -10.48 -6.65
CA SER A 87 0.28 -11.76 -7.06
C SER A 87 -1.24 -11.75 -7.20
N GLY A 88 -1.94 -10.85 -6.51
CA GLY A 88 -3.40 -10.86 -6.41
C GLY A 88 -3.94 -12.05 -5.60
N THR A 89 -3.10 -12.70 -4.76
CA THR A 89 -3.50 -13.83 -3.93
C THR A 89 -3.03 -13.69 -2.49
N ASP A 90 -3.51 -14.57 -1.62
CA ASP A 90 -3.12 -14.62 -0.21
C ASP A 90 -1.60 -14.77 -0.05
N ASN A 91 -1.04 -14.10 0.94
CA ASN A 91 0.40 -14.08 1.19
C ASN A 91 1.01 -15.44 1.49
N HIS A 92 0.30 -16.35 2.19
CA HIS A 92 0.76 -17.70 2.44
C HIS A 92 0.87 -18.49 1.13
N LEU A 93 -0.11 -18.34 0.24
CA LEU A 93 -0.05 -18.95 -1.10
C LEU A 93 1.08 -18.32 -1.94
N ALA A 94 1.35 -17.03 -1.73
CA ALA A 94 2.40 -16.30 -2.43
C ALA A 94 3.84 -16.60 -1.93
N GLY A 95 3.99 -17.36 -0.82
CA GLY A 95 5.31 -17.74 -0.29
C GLY A 95 5.80 -16.88 0.87
N LEU A 96 4.98 -15.97 1.34
CA LEU A 96 5.28 -14.99 2.38
C LEU A 96 4.28 -15.08 3.54
N GLY A 97 4.07 -16.30 4.07
CA GLY A 97 3.32 -16.52 5.32
C GLY A 97 3.94 -15.79 6.51
N THR A 98 5.21 -15.39 6.40
CA THR A 98 5.89 -14.43 7.26
C THR A 98 6.98 -13.71 6.48
N MET A 99 7.54 -12.62 7.05
CA MET A 99 8.70 -11.93 6.49
C MET A 99 9.92 -12.86 6.50
N ALA A 100 10.78 -12.78 5.48
CA ALA A 100 11.97 -13.65 5.37
C ALA A 100 12.87 -13.54 6.61
N GLU A 101 13.07 -12.32 7.13
CA GLU A 101 13.88 -12.02 8.31
C GLU A 101 13.23 -12.46 9.64
N ALA A 102 11.91 -12.71 9.64
CA ALA A 102 11.17 -13.16 10.82
C ALA A 102 10.85 -14.66 10.81
N LEU A 103 11.38 -15.40 9.83
CA LEU A 103 11.08 -16.81 9.61
C LEU A 103 11.54 -17.68 10.78
N GLN A 104 10.58 -18.31 11.45
CA GLN A 104 10.84 -19.15 12.60
C GLN A 104 11.35 -20.56 12.21
N PRO A 105 12.11 -21.24 13.07
CA PRO A 105 12.64 -22.58 12.77
C PRO A 105 11.56 -23.59 12.35
N PHE A 106 10.35 -23.54 12.94
CA PHE A 106 9.24 -24.46 12.64
C PHE A 106 8.55 -24.16 11.31
N GLN A 107 8.76 -22.97 10.73
CA GLN A 107 8.22 -22.53 9.44
C GLN A 107 9.18 -22.82 8.29
N ARG A 108 10.49 -22.96 8.57
CA ARG A 108 11.53 -23.18 7.52
C ARG A 108 11.24 -24.42 6.69
N GLY A 109 11.27 -24.25 5.36
CA GLY A 109 11.03 -25.33 4.41
C GLY A 109 9.57 -25.78 4.31
N LYS A 110 8.64 -25.05 4.94
CA LYS A 110 7.19 -25.30 4.76
C LYS A 110 6.68 -24.55 3.54
N PRO A 111 5.76 -25.14 2.76
CA PRO A 111 5.07 -24.43 1.68
C PRO A 111 4.38 -23.16 2.21
N GLY A 112 4.50 -22.06 1.47
CA GLY A 112 3.96 -20.77 1.88
C GLY A 112 4.88 -19.94 2.78
N TYR A 113 6.04 -20.48 3.16
CA TYR A 113 7.07 -19.82 3.99
C TYR A 113 8.42 -19.82 3.30
N GLU A 114 8.43 -19.66 1.99
CA GLU A 114 9.63 -19.58 1.16
C GLU A 114 10.47 -18.32 1.47
N GLY A 115 9.82 -17.25 1.98
CA GLY A 115 10.43 -15.96 2.27
C GLY A 115 10.65 -15.07 1.03
N TYR A 116 10.09 -15.46 -0.10
CA TYR A 116 10.10 -14.68 -1.35
C TYR A 116 8.82 -14.96 -2.16
N LEU A 117 8.51 -14.10 -3.13
CA LEU A 117 7.37 -14.30 -4.04
C LEU A 117 7.61 -15.55 -4.88
N ASN A 118 6.95 -16.66 -4.50
CA ASN A 118 7.22 -17.96 -5.06
C ASN A 118 6.76 -18.11 -6.53
N GLN A 119 7.31 -19.12 -7.23
CA GLN A 119 6.98 -19.35 -8.63
C GLN A 119 5.57 -19.95 -8.83
N ARG A 120 4.88 -20.38 -7.78
CA ARG A 120 3.50 -20.88 -7.83
C ARG A 120 2.47 -19.75 -7.91
N SER A 121 2.87 -18.51 -7.62
CA SER A 121 2.02 -17.33 -7.77
C SER A 121 2.23 -16.67 -9.13
N TYR A 122 1.17 -16.10 -9.66
CA TYR A 122 1.28 -15.19 -10.80
C TYR A 122 2.04 -13.92 -10.39
N SER A 123 2.56 -13.21 -11.37
CA SER A 123 3.04 -11.84 -11.19
C SER A 123 2.21 -10.92 -12.05
N ILE A 124 1.61 -9.89 -11.45
CA ILE A 124 0.82 -8.90 -12.17
C ILE A 124 1.66 -8.19 -13.26
N ALA A 125 2.93 -7.93 -12.99
CA ALA A 125 3.83 -7.32 -13.97
C ALA A 125 4.07 -8.25 -15.17
N ASP A 126 4.22 -9.56 -14.94
CA ASP A 126 4.36 -10.53 -16.04
C ASP A 126 3.08 -10.65 -16.87
N LEU A 127 1.91 -10.63 -16.23
CA LEU A 127 0.62 -10.66 -16.93
C LEU A 127 0.39 -9.39 -17.75
N LEU A 128 0.65 -8.21 -17.20
CA LEU A 128 0.53 -6.93 -17.89
C LEU A 128 1.55 -6.82 -19.04
N LYS A 129 2.79 -7.28 -18.84
CA LYS A 129 3.81 -7.34 -19.90
C LYS A 129 3.34 -8.21 -21.08
N LYS A 130 2.78 -9.39 -20.80
CA LYS A 130 2.19 -10.27 -21.82
C LYS A 130 0.98 -9.62 -22.50
N GLY A 131 0.26 -8.75 -21.81
CA GLY A 131 -0.82 -7.92 -22.33
C GLY A 131 -0.37 -6.68 -23.09
N GLY A 132 0.94 -6.51 -23.34
CA GLY A 132 1.47 -5.42 -24.16
C GLY A 132 1.93 -4.17 -23.39
N TYR A 133 1.90 -4.18 -22.08
CA TYR A 133 2.38 -3.06 -21.26
C TYR A 133 3.91 -3.03 -21.17
N SER A 134 4.48 -1.81 -21.14
CA SER A 134 5.83 -1.58 -20.61
C SER A 134 5.78 -1.63 -19.08
N THR A 135 6.61 -2.45 -18.45
CA THR A 135 6.55 -2.70 -17.01
C THR A 135 7.77 -2.11 -16.31
N LEU A 136 7.51 -1.18 -15.37
CA LEU A 136 8.50 -0.32 -14.75
C LEU A 136 8.42 -0.43 -13.23
N MET A 137 9.57 -0.45 -12.53
CA MET A 137 9.60 -0.45 -11.09
C MET A 137 10.74 0.40 -10.54
N VAL A 138 10.45 1.13 -9.44
CA VAL A 138 11.47 1.80 -8.64
C VAL A 138 11.21 1.58 -7.15
N GLY A 139 12.28 1.53 -6.35
CA GLY A 139 12.20 1.49 -4.89
C GLY A 139 12.28 0.10 -4.29
N LYS A 140 11.54 -0.15 -3.23
CA LYS A 140 11.60 -1.36 -2.40
C LYS A 140 10.93 -2.56 -3.06
N TRP A 141 11.68 -3.66 -3.21
CA TRP A 141 11.15 -4.94 -3.65
C TRP A 141 10.63 -5.79 -2.49
N HIS A 142 11.50 -6.20 -1.58
CA HIS A 142 11.22 -7.00 -0.38
C HIS A 142 10.47 -8.32 -0.63
N LEU A 143 10.68 -8.92 -1.82
CA LEU A 143 10.03 -10.16 -2.26
C LEU A 143 11.05 -11.21 -2.75
N GLY A 144 12.29 -11.10 -2.27
CA GLY A 144 13.40 -12.02 -2.55
C GLY A 144 14.72 -11.29 -2.81
N LEU A 145 15.83 -11.92 -2.41
CA LEU A 145 17.19 -11.35 -2.47
C LEU A 145 18.04 -11.98 -3.56
N GLU A 146 17.72 -13.22 -3.95
CA GLU A 146 18.51 -13.97 -4.90
C GLU A 146 18.35 -13.44 -6.34
N ALA A 147 19.26 -13.85 -7.22
CA ALA A 147 19.29 -13.36 -8.59
C ALA A 147 18.05 -13.75 -9.40
N ASP A 148 17.44 -14.90 -9.10
CA ASP A 148 16.23 -15.42 -9.73
C ASP A 148 14.92 -14.97 -9.07
N GLN A 149 15.00 -14.14 -8.01
CA GLN A 149 13.88 -13.65 -7.23
C GLN A 149 13.61 -12.14 -7.44
N GLY A 150 14.47 -11.47 -8.20
CA GLY A 150 14.36 -10.03 -8.46
C GLY A 150 13.15 -9.64 -9.31
N PRO A 151 12.80 -8.35 -9.36
CA PRO A 151 11.67 -7.85 -10.14
C PRO A 151 11.82 -8.09 -11.64
N ASP A 152 13.06 -8.10 -12.16
CA ASP A 152 13.38 -8.43 -13.55
C ASP A 152 13.00 -9.88 -13.92
N GLN A 153 13.00 -10.81 -12.94
CA GLN A 153 12.55 -12.19 -13.08
C GLN A 153 11.04 -12.34 -12.87
N ARG A 154 10.37 -11.28 -12.45
CA ARG A 154 8.94 -11.24 -12.15
C ARG A 154 8.17 -10.27 -13.06
N GLY A 155 8.72 -10.01 -14.26
CA GLY A 155 8.03 -9.34 -15.35
C GLY A 155 8.31 -7.84 -15.51
N PHE A 156 9.13 -7.21 -14.67
CA PHE A 156 9.52 -5.81 -14.86
C PHE A 156 10.66 -5.68 -15.88
N GLU A 157 10.44 -4.88 -16.92
CA GLU A 157 11.40 -4.64 -18.01
C GLU A 157 12.46 -3.62 -17.64
N GLN A 158 12.08 -2.62 -16.85
CA GLN A 158 13.00 -1.64 -16.30
C GLN A 158 12.77 -1.55 -14.79
N SER A 159 13.82 -1.68 -14.02
CA SER A 159 13.74 -1.63 -12.55
C SER A 159 14.98 -1.02 -11.93
N PHE A 160 14.79 -0.17 -10.92
CA PHE A 160 15.84 0.27 -10.00
C PHE A 160 15.35 0.01 -8.58
N THR A 161 15.92 -0.98 -7.90
CA THR A 161 15.31 -1.52 -6.69
C THR A 161 16.30 -1.78 -5.56
N LEU A 162 15.85 -1.48 -4.34
CA LEU A 162 16.36 -2.04 -3.08
C LEU A 162 15.70 -3.41 -2.89
N LEU A 163 16.48 -4.47 -2.70
CA LEU A 163 15.94 -5.81 -2.52
C LEU A 163 15.48 -6.09 -1.09
N GLU A 164 16.11 -5.49 -0.09
CA GLU A 164 15.83 -5.66 1.33
C GLU A 164 14.55 -4.95 1.78
N GLY A 165 14.13 -5.27 3.02
CA GLY A 165 12.97 -4.66 3.69
C GLY A 165 13.14 -3.21 4.09
N GLY A 166 14.35 -2.67 4.08
CA GLY A 166 14.64 -1.29 4.39
C GLY A 166 16.12 -0.96 4.26
N ALA A 167 16.41 0.33 4.16
CA ALA A 167 17.76 0.87 4.12
C ALA A 167 17.74 2.31 4.60
N ALA A 168 18.89 2.85 5.02
CA ALA A 168 19.01 4.29 5.23
C ALA A 168 18.71 5.05 3.94
N HIS A 169 18.10 6.24 4.06
CA HIS A 169 17.68 7.03 2.90
C HIS A 169 18.82 7.74 2.20
N PHE A 170 19.92 8.01 2.92
CA PHE A 170 21.16 8.51 2.36
C PHE A 170 22.17 7.37 2.15
N LYS A 171 23.10 7.54 1.21
CA LYS A 171 24.21 6.61 1.00
C LYS A 171 25.29 6.77 2.11
N PRO A 172 25.97 5.69 2.52
CA PRO A 172 25.73 4.26 2.32
C PRO A 172 24.58 3.80 3.22
N SER A 173 23.92 2.72 2.85
CA SER A 173 22.60 2.42 3.36
C SER A 173 22.41 0.98 3.80
N SER A 174 22.35 0.76 5.10
CA SER A 174 21.76 -0.41 5.72
C SER A 174 20.93 0.03 6.93
N VAL A 175 19.79 -0.59 7.16
CA VAL A 175 19.06 -0.42 8.42
C VAL A 175 19.78 -1.05 9.60
N ASP A 176 20.57 -2.12 9.34
CA ASP A 176 21.46 -2.71 10.33
C ASP A 176 22.79 -1.94 10.33
N PRO A 177 23.08 -1.15 11.39
CA PRO A 177 24.30 -0.35 11.45
C PRO A 177 25.58 -1.19 11.49
N THR A 178 25.48 -2.51 11.70
CA THR A 178 26.62 -3.44 11.64
C THR A 178 26.85 -3.97 10.22
N LYS A 179 25.89 -3.74 9.29
CA LYS A 179 25.90 -4.25 7.92
C LYS A 179 25.79 -3.14 6.88
N ILE A 180 26.32 -1.97 7.15
CA ILE A 180 26.22 -0.75 6.34
C ILE A 180 26.48 -0.95 4.83
N GLU A 181 27.32 -1.90 4.45
CA GLU A 181 27.68 -2.16 3.05
C GLU A 181 26.93 -3.35 2.42
N GLN A 182 25.95 -3.93 3.11
CA GLN A 182 25.28 -5.16 2.68
C GLN A 182 23.88 -4.96 2.08
N VAL A 183 23.45 -3.73 1.79
CA VAL A 183 22.20 -3.51 1.06
C VAL A 183 22.41 -3.68 -0.45
N HIS A 184 21.46 -4.36 -1.10
CA HIS A 184 21.55 -4.71 -2.50
C HIS A 184 20.64 -3.83 -3.35
N TYR A 185 21.25 -2.84 -4.02
CA TYR A 185 20.57 -2.12 -5.08
C TYR A 185 20.88 -2.75 -6.44
N ARG A 186 19.84 -2.97 -7.22
CA ARG A 186 19.96 -3.49 -8.59
C ARG A 186 19.22 -2.60 -9.58
N GLU A 187 19.81 -2.44 -10.76
CA GLU A 187 19.14 -1.87 -11.94
C GLU A 187 19.02 -2.95 -13.01
N ASN A 188 17.81 -3.30 -13.40
CA ASN A 188 17.51 -4.35 -14.38
C ASN A 188 18.25 -5.67 -14.05
N GLY A 189 18.17 -6.11 -12.79
CA GLY A 189 18.80 -7.32 -12.26
C GLY A 189 20.30 -7.22 -11.98
N LYS A 190 20.98 -6.12 -12.34
CA LYS A 190 22.43 -5.95 -12.15
C LYS A 190 22.71 -5.08 -10.93
N ALA A 191 23.69 -5.49 -10.12
CA ALA A 191 24.15 -4.70 -8.99
C ALA A 191 24.64 -3.30 -9.44
N VAL A 192 24.31 -2.28 -8.68
CA VAL A 192 24.70 -0.89 -8.95
C VAL A 192 25.33 -0.24 -7.73
N THR A 193 26.22 0.72 -7.98
CA THR A 193 26.79 1.58 -6.95
C THR A 193 25.96 2.87 -6.90
N LEU A 194 25.51 3.24 -5.70
CA LEU A 194 24.75 4.48 -5.48
C LEU A 194 25.69 5.71 -5.60
N PRO A 195 25.22 6.82 -6.16
CA PRO A 195 25.96 8.07 -6.19
C PRO A 195 26.09 8.68 -4.78
N ASP A 196 27.07 9.57 -4.59
CA ASP A 196 27.34 10.15 -3.26
C ASP A 196 26.23 11.08 -2.76
N ASN A 197 25.49 11.72 -3.67
CA ASN A 197 24.32 12.55 -3.39
C ASN A 197 22.99 11.78 -3.36
N PHE A 198 23.04 10.46 -3.23
CA PHE A 198 21.84 9.64 -3.18
C PHE A 198 20.97 9.99 -1.97
N TYR A 199 19.70 10.28 -2.26
CA TYR A 199 18.59 10.24 -1.31
C TYR A 199 17.46 9.43 -1.94
N SER A 200 16.95 8.40 -1.26
CA SER A 200 16.15 7.34 -1.85
C SER A 200 14.92 7.86 -2.60
N THR A 201 14.11 8.71 -1.95
CA THR A 201 12.84 9.20 -2.52
C THR A 201 13.07 10.02 -3.79
N ASP A 202 14.02 10.95 -3.77
CA ASP A 202 14.36 11.78 -4.94
C ASP A 202 14.91 10.93 -6.08
N PHE A 203 15.82 10.01 -5.75
CA PHE A 203 16.47 9.18 -6.75
C PHE A 203 15.51 8.19 -7.42
N TYR A 204 14.60 7.58 -6.65
CA TYR A 204 13.57 6.71 -7.22
C TYR A 204 12.65 7.50 -8.16
N THR A 205 12.31 8.72 -7.81
CA THR A 205 11.50 9.61 -8.66
C THR A 205 12.22 9.96 -9.96
N ASP A 206 13.50 10.31 -9.90
CA ASP A 206 14.32 10.60 -11.09
C ASP A 206 14.37 9.37 -12.03
N LYS A 207 14.62 8.19 -11.47
CA LYS A 207 14.63 6.94 -12.24
C LYS A 207 13.26 6.63 -12.86
N LEU A 208 12.17 6.79 -12.11
CA LEU A 208 10.83 6.56 -12.61
C LEU A 208 10.49 7.49 -13.78
N ILE A 209 10.74 8.78 -13.64
CA ILE A 209 10.52 9.76 -14.73
C ILE A 209 11.34 9.37 -15.96
N SER A 210 12.61 8.98 -15.78
CA SER A 210 13.45 8.52 -16.88
C SER A 210 12.89 7.28 -17.58
N TYR A 211 12.37 6.31 -16.82
CA TYR A 211 11.76 5.10 -17.38
C TYR A 211 10.45 5.41 -18.12
N LEU A 212 9.61 6.30 -17.56
CA LEU A 212 8.39 6.78 -18.22
C LEU A 212 8.69 7.50 -19.54
N GLN A 213 9.77 8.33 -19.58
CA GLN A 213 10.23 8.98 -20.80
C GLN A 213 10.65 7.98 -21.89
N ASN A 214 11.31 6.89 -21.49
CA ASN A 214 11.72 5.83 -22.41
C ASN A 214 10.52 5.04 -22.90
N SER A 215 9.63 4.61 -22.01
CA SER A 215 8.41 3.86 -22.35
C SER A 215 7.49 4.63 -23.31
N LYS A 216 7.37 5.94 -23.15
CA LYS A 216 6.57 6.78 -24.05
C LYS A 216 7.01 6.68 -25.52
N LYS A 217 8.31 6.48 -25.78
CA LYS A 217 8.85 6.36 -27.15
C LYS A 217 8.35 5.10 -27.86
N ASP A 218 8.00 4.05 -27.09
CA ASP A 218 7.53 2.78 -27.63
C ASP A 218 6.03 2.78 -27.95
N GLY A 219 5.30 3.84 -27.55
CA GLY A 219 3.86 3.99 -27.80
C GLY A 219 2.97 2.97 -27.06
N LYS A 220 3.54 2.20 -26.13
CA LYS A 220 2.81 1.22 -25.31
C LYS A 220 2.23 1.88 -24.05
N PRO A 221 1.11 1.36 -23.51
CA PRO A 221 0.72 1.70 -22.16
C PRO A 221 1.78 1.21 -21.17
N PHE A 222 1.89 1.86 -20.02
CA PHE A 222 2.82 1.43 -18.98
C PHE A 222 2.08 0.92 -17.74
N PHE A 223 2.69 -0.03 -17.05
CA PHE A 223 2.48 -0.35 -15.65
C PHE A 223 3.73 0.07 -14.86
N ALA A 224 3.60 1.05 -14.00
CA ALA A 224 4.69 1.55 -13.18
C ALA A 224 4.39 1.32 -11.70
N TYR A 225 5.29 0.62 -11.00
CA TYR A 225 5.26 0.38 -9.56
C TYR A 225 6.30 1.28 -8.88
N ALA A 226 5.85 2.36 -8.27
CA ALA A 226 6.65 3.28 -7.47
C ALA A 226 6.57 2.89 -5.99
N ALA A 227 7.46 2.02 -5.56
CA ALA A 227 7.52 1.46 -4.21
C ALA A 227 8.50 2.26 -3.34
N TYR A 228 8.07 3.43 -2.86
CA TYR A 228 8.92 4.27 -2.03
C TYR A 228 9.25 3.61 -0.70
N THR A 229 10.45 3.85 -0.18
CA THR A 229 10.85 3.44 1.17
C THR A 229 10.47 4.49 2.22
N SER A 230 10.03 5.68 1.81
CA SER A 230 9.56 6.74 2.71
C SER A 230 8.10 6.47 3.13
N PRO A 231 7.72 6.74 4.40
CA PRO A 231 8.53 7.27 5.52
C PRO A 231 9.07 6.20 6.50
N HIS A 232 9.40 4.98 6.04
CA HIS A 232 9.97 3.91 6.88
C HIS A 232 11.27 4.39 7.57
N TRP A 233 11.50 3.90 8.80
CA TRP A 233 12.77 4.16 9.51
C TRP A 233 13.99 3.52 8.79
N PRO A 234 15.23 4.05 9.00
CA PRO A 234 15.59 5.16 9.89
C PRO A 234 15.04 6.49 9.37
N LEU A 235 14.54 7.32 10.29
CA LEU A 235 13.96 8.61 9.92
C LEU A 235 15.08 9.57 9.47
N GLN A 236 15.06 9.90 8.19
CA GLN A 236 16.05 10.77 7.54
C GLN A 236 15.38 11.58 6.43
N ALA A 237 15.63 12.87 6.36
CA ALA A 237 15.10 13.75 5.33
C ALA A 237 16.12 14.81 4.88
N PRO A 238 16.01 15.34 3.66
CA PRO A 238 16.80 16.49 3.22
C PRO A 238 16.55 17.69 4.14
N ARG A 239 17.60 18.50 4.34
CA ARG A 239 17.61 19.58 5.34
C ARG A 239 16.49 20.61 5.14
N GLU A 240 16.18 20.94 3.90
CA GLU A 240 15.12 21.90 3.53
C GLU A 240 13.74 21.49 4.01
N TYR A 241 13.47 20.19 4.17
CA TYR A 241 12.22 19.69 4.72
C TYR A 241 12.24 19.62 6.25
N LEU A 242 13.41 19.33 6.85
CA LEU A 242 13.56 19.24 8.31
C LEU A 242 13.27 20.56 9.03
N ASP A 243 13.63 21.69 8.43
CA ASP A 243 13.46 23.01 9.04
C ASP A 243 12.00 23.50 8.98
N LYS A 244 11.19 22.95 8.05
CA LYS A 244 9.78 23.31 7.85
C LYS A 244 8.87 22.96 9.04
N TYR A 245 9.18 21.87 9.74
CA TYR A 245 8.33 21.32 10.80
C TYR A 245 8.79 21.65 12.22
N GLN A 246 9.82 22.49 12.37
CA GLN A 246 10.38 22.84 13.68
C GLN A 246 9.31 23.39 14.63
N GLY A 247 9.14 22.75 15.79
CA GLY A 247 8.19 23.13 16.86
C GLY A 247 6.73 22.74 16.59
N GLN A 248 6.41 22.12 15.45
CA GLN A 248 5.02 21.79 15.09
C GLN A 248 4.41 20.72 15.99
N PHE A 249 5.23 19.88 16.63
CA PHE A 249 4.78 18.75 17.45
C PHE A 249 5.08 18.92 18.94
N ASP A 250 5.43 20.12 19.38
CA ASP A 250 5.78 20.42 20.78
C ASP A 250 4.61 20.26 21.77
N GLN A 251 3.35 20.26 21.27
CA GLN A 251 2.15 19.98 22.06
C GLN A 251 1.97 18.51 22.43
N GLY A 252 2.74 17.59 21.80
CA GLY A 252 2.83 16.17 22.15
C GLY A 252 1.72 15.27 21.62
N TYR A 253 1.87 13.99 21.93
CA TYR A 253 1.09 12.88 21.37
C TYR A 253 -0.42 13.07 21.45
N ASP A 254 -0.94 13.30 22.67
CA ASP A 254 -2.38 13.33 22.92
C ASP A 254 -3.06 14.50 22.19
N SER A 255 -2.44 15.68 22.23
CA SER A 255 -2.95 16.88 21.58
C SER A 255 -3.00 16.74 20.07
N VAL A 256 -1.93 16.21 19.46
CA VAL A 256 -1.86 15.97 18.00
C VAL A 256 -2.90 14.93 17.60
N ARG A 257 -2.97 13.81 18.33
CA ARG A 257 -3.93 12.74 18.07
C ARG A 257 -5.38 13.23 18.11
N LEU A 258 -5.76 13.95 19.17
CA LEU A 258 -7.10 14.52 19.31
C LEU A 258 -7.42 15.49 18.16
N ALA A 259 -6.49 16.37 17.80
CA ALA A 259 -6.68 17.30 16.69
C ALA A 259 -6.90 16.59 15.36
N ARG A 260 -6.15 15.50 15.08
CA ARG A 260 -6.35 14.66 13.89
C ARG A 260 -7.72 13.99 13.88
N ILE A 261 -8.17 13.42 15.00
CA ILE A 261 -9.48 12.79 15.15
C ILE A 261 -10.61 13.80 14.88
N GLU A 262 -10.53 15.01 15.43
CA GLU A 262 -11.53 16.03 15.20
C GLU A 262 -11.56 16.50 13.73
N ARG A 263 -10.42 16.60 13.07
CA ARG A 263 -10.36 16.85 11.61
C ARG A 263 -11.00 15.70 10.81
N MET A 264 -10.75 14.43 11.17
CA MET A 264 -11.40 13.28 10.53
C MET A 264 -12.92 13.33 10.66
N LYS A 265 -13.44 13.71 11.83
CA LYS A 265 -14.88 13.91 12.05
C LYS A 265 -15.42 15.06 11.18
N SER A 266 -14.68 16.15 11.06
CA SER A 266 -15.07 17.30 10.23
C SER A 266 -15.06 16.99 8.74
N LEU A 267 -14.11 16.16 8.27
CA LEU A 267 -14.01 15.67 6.90
C LEU A 267 -15.05 14.56 6.61
N GLY A 268 -15.71 14.02 7.63
CA GLY A 268 -16.67 12.92 7.48
C GLY A 268 -16.01 11.57 7.20
N LEU A 269 -14.71 11.40 7.48
CA LEU A 269 -14.01 10.12 7.39
C LEU A 269 -14.50 9.11 8.42
N ILE A 270 -14.81 9.62 9.61
CA ILE A 270 -15.44 8.89 10.70
C ILE A 270 -16.71 9.62 11.16
N ALA A 271 -17.63 8.88 11.79
CA ALA A 271 -18.85 9.47 12.34
C ALA A 271 -18.49 10.49 13.45
N ARG A 272 -19.34 11.50 13.64
CA ARG A 272 -19.11 12.55 14.66
C ARG A 272 -19.07 12.00 16.08
N ASP A 273 -19.81 10.94 16.34
CA ASP A 273 -19.91 10.21 17.62
C ASP A 273 -18.99 8.99 17.68
N ALA A 274 -18.18 8.73 16.63
CA ALA A 274 -17.24 7.63 16.62
C ALA A 274 -16.29 7.70 17.82
N GLN A 275 -16.09 6.55 18.45
CA GLN A 275 -15.13 6.38 19.53
C GLN A 275 -13.79 5.92 18.91
N PRO A 276 -12.74 6.74 19.01
CA PRO A 276 -11.40 6.33 18.59
C PRO A 276 -10.85 5.31 19.59
N ALA A 277 -9.90 4.49 19.14
CA ALA A 277 -9.18 3.56 20.01
C ALA A 277 -8.58 4.27 21.24
N ASN A 278 -8.58 3.59 22.37
CA ASN A 278 -7.87 4.07 23.54
C ASN A 278 -6.36 3.98 23.33
N PRO A 279 -5.58 4.99 23.73
CA PRO A 279 -4.12 4.88 23.74
C PRO A 279 -3.65 3.72 24.60
N LEU A 280 -2.49 3.16 24.27
CA LEU A 280 -1.84 2.16 25.12
C LEU A 280 -1.62 2.69 26.55
N PRO A 281 -1.75 1.84 27.56
CA PRO A 281 -1.56 2.24 28.95
C PRO A 281 -0.19 2.88 29.18
N VAL A 282 -0.19 3.97 29.93
CA VAL A 282 1.05 4.62 30.36
C VAL A 282 1.77 3.74 31.38
N ASN A 283 3.07 3.54 31.18
CA ASN A 283 3.93 2.78 32.07
C ASN A 283 5.38 3.30 31.99
N PRO A 284 6.32 2.84 32.85
CA PRO A 284 7.69 3.35 32.86
C PRO A 284 8.46 3.19 31.55
N THR A 285 8.13 2.19 30.72
CA THR A 285 8.78 1.98 29.41
C THR A 285 8.03 2.65 28.25
N LEU A 286 6.81 3.12 28.51
CA LEU A 286 5.97 3.84 27.56
C LEU A 286 5.29 5.03 28.27
N PRO A 287 6.04 6.07 28.64
CA PRO A 287 5.52 7.22 29.38
C PRO A 287 4.54 8.05 28.52
N GLY A 288 3.61 8.72 29.19
CA GLY A 288 2.80 9.77 28.59
C GLY A 288 3.63 11.06 28.40
N TRP A 289 3.14 11.97 27.53
CA TRP A 289 3.85 13.22 27.24
C TRP A 289 4.22 14.03 28.49
N ASP A 290 3.29 14.13 29.44
CA ASP A 290 3.49 14.91 30.67
C ASP A 290 4.52 14.33 31.63
N GLN A 291 4.85 13.05 31.48
CA GLN A 291 5.86 12.35 32.27
C GLN A 291 7.28 12.50 31.71
N LEU A 292 7.41 13.02 30.48
CA LEU A 292 8.70 13.24 29.84
C LEU A 292 9.39 14.49 30.40
N SER A 293 10.71 14.42 30.55
CA SER A 293 11.53 15.62 30.83
C SER A 293 11.48 16.60 29.64
N PRO A 294 11.81 17.88 29.84
CA PRO A 294 11.86 18.84 28.72
C PRO A 294 12.79 18.39 27.57
N GLU A 295 13.91 17.75 27.90
CA GLU A 295 14.84 17.23 26.91
C GLU A 295 14.24 16.05 26.14
N GLN A 296 13.57 15.11 26.81
CA GLN A 296 12.87 13.99 26.18
C GLN A 296 11.75 14.49 25.24
N ARG A 297 10.93 15.46 25.70
CA ARG A 297 9.89 16.07 24.85
C ARG A 297 10.48 16.68 23.59
N ARG A 298 11.60 17.39 23.71
CA ARG A 298 12.29 17.98 22.57
C ARG A 298 12.78 16.91 21.58
N VAL A 299 13.29 15.77 22.05
CA VAL A 299 13.71 14.66 21.19
C VAL A 299 12.50 14.01 20.53
N GLU A 300 11.44 13.74 21.29
CA GLU A 300 10.23 13.12 20.74
C GLU A 300 9.52 14.03 19.73
N SER A 301 9.42 15.34 19.99
CA SER A 301 8.94 16.34 19.01
C SER A 301 9.77 16.27 17.74
N ARG A 302 11.11 16.29 17.87
CA ARG A 302 12.02 16.23 16.72
C ARG A 302 11.87 14.96 15.88
N LYS A 303 11.61 13.82 16.48
CA LYS A 303 11.36 12.58 15.73
C LYS A 303 10.14 12.70 14.82
N MET A 304 9.03 13.26 15.32
CA MET A 304 7.83 13.46 14.50
C MET A 304 8.00 14.55 13.44
N GLU A 305 8.78 15.60 13.72
CA GLU A 305 9.18 16.61 12.73
C GLU A 305 9.92 15.98 11.54
N ILE A 306 10.84 15.05 11.82
CA ILE A 306 11.61 14.36 10.78
C ILE A 306 10.71 13.45 9.97
N TYR A 307 9.83 12.70 10.63
CA TYR A 307 8.83 11.88 9.95
C TYR A 307 7.94 12.71 9.01
N ALA A 308 7.42 13.82 9.51
CA ALA A 308 6.63 14.77 8.71
C ALA A 308 7.41 15.31 7.50
N ALA A 309 8.69 15.62 7.69
CA ALA A 309 9.59 16.05 6.62
C ALA A 309 9.76 14.97 5.53
N MET A 310 9.82 13.70 5.91
CA MET A 310 9.88 12.58 4.96
C MET A 310 8.58 12.44 4.17
N VAL A 311 7.42 12.57 4.82
CA VAL A 311 6.11 12.52 4.15
C VAL A 311 5.92 13.69 3.19
N ASP A 312 6.31 14.90 3.57
CA ASP A 312 6.28 16.09 2.71
C ASP A 312 7.18 15.94 1.47
N ASN A 313 8.42 15.44 1.67
CA ASN A 313 9.30 15.13 0.54
C ASN A 313 8.71 14.05 -0.37
N LEU A 314 8.05 13.03 0.18
CA LEU A 314 7.36 12.01 -0.61
C LEU A 314 6.24 12.63 -1.45
N ASP A 315 5.39 13.47 -0.86
CA ASP A 315 4.31 14.17 -1.57
C ASP A 315 4.85 15.05 -2.71
N HIS A 316 5.91 15.80 -2.43
CA HIS A 316 6.59 16.62 -3.45
C HIS A 316 7.08 15.76 -4.62
N ASN A 317 7.71 14.63 -4.35
CA ASN A 317 8.22 13.72 -5.38
C ASN A 317 7.11 13.03 -6.18
N ILE A 318 5.99 12.69 -5.55
CA ILE A 318 4.79 12.23 -6.26
C ILE A 318 4.28 13.35 -7.17
N GLY A 319 4.29 14.61 -6.71
CA GLY A 319 3.96 15.78 -7.52
C GLY A 319 4.79 15.88 -8.79
N ARG A 320 6.10 15.66 -8.71
CA ARG A 320 7.02 15.64 -9.88
C ARG A 320 6.61 14.57 -10.92
N VAL A 321 6.20 13.38 -10.46
CA VAL A 321 5.72 12.31 -11.37
C VAL A 321 4.39 12.72 -12.02
N ILE A 322 3.45 13.28 -11.26
CA ILE A 322 2.16 13.75 -11.75
C ILE A 322 2.33 14.88 -12.78
N ASP A 323 3.23 15.81 -12.52
CA ASP A 323 3.52 16.91 -13.44
C ASP A 323 4.13 16.40 -14.74
N TYR A 324 5.06 15.44 -14.67
CA TYR A 324 5.55 14.75 -15.86
C TYR A 324 4.42 14.10 -16.68
N LEU A 325 3.48 13.40 -16.01
CA LEU A 325 2.34 12.79 -16.71
C LEU A 325 1.44 13.84 -17.38
N ARG A 326 1.24 15.00 -16.76
CA ARG A 326 0.50 16.14 -17.33
C ARG A 326 1.23 16.71 -18.55
N GLU A 327 2.51 17.03 -18.41
CA GLU A 327 3.35 17.58 -19.48
C GLU A 327 3.49 16.64 -20.66
N SER A 328 3.56 15.33 -20.41
CA SER A 328 3.65 14.31 -21.45
C SER A 328 2.32 13.98 -22.12
N GLY A 329 1.19 14.52 -21.60
CA GLY A 329 -0.16 14.23 -22.09
C GLY A 329 -0.69 12.84 -21.72
N GLN A 330 -0.07 12.16 -20.74
CA GLN A 330 -0.45 10.81 -20.31
C GLN A 330 -1.40 10.78 -19.11
N TYR A 331 -1.48 11.90 -18.36
CA TYR A 331 -2.26 11.99 -17.10
C TYR A 331 -3.72 11.60 -17.25
N ASP A 332 -4.40 12.10 -18.29
CA ASP A 332 -5.83 11.85 -18.51
C ASP A 332 -6.16 10.40 -18.85
N ASN A 333 -5.19 9.62 -19.33
CA ASN A 333 -5.33 8.18 -19.62
C ASN A 333 -4.53 7.31 -18.63
N THR A 334 -4.37 7.75 -17.39
CA THR A 334 -3.64 6.98 -16.37
C THR A 334 -4.55 6.69 -15.17
N LEU A 335 -4.62 5.41 -14.76
CA LEU A 335 -5.07 5.01 -13.45
C LEU A 335 -3.93 5.29 -12.47
N ILE A 336 -4.18 6.11 -11.45
CA ILE A 336 -3.22 6.41 -10.40
C ILE A 336 -3.76 5.83 -9.08
N VAL A 337 -2.99 4.95 -8.46
CA VAL A 337 -3.28 4.38 -7.15
C VAL A 337 -2.19 4.80 -6.19
N PHE A 338 -2.57 5.42 -5.08
CA PHE A 338 -1.69 5.68 -3.93
C PHE A 338 -2.19 4.90 -2.72
N MET A 339 -1.29 4.27 -1.96
CA MET A 339 -1.61 3.64 -0.69
C MET A 339 -0.37 3.45 0.19
N SER A 340 -0.59 3.15 1.48
CA SER A 340 0.46 2.58 2.35
C SER A 340 0.46 1.06 2.27
N ASP A 341 1.61 0.42 2.50
CA ASP A 341 1.71 -1.04 2.53
C ASP A 341 1.27 -1.69 3.85
N ASN A 342 1.25 -0.96 4.94
CA ASN A 342 0.70 -1.36 6.25
C ASN A 342 0.42 -0.13 7.10
N GLY A 343 -0.05 -0.34 8.32
CA GLY A 343 -0.24 0.75 9.28
C GLY A 343 1.07 1.36 9.77
N ALA A 344 0.97 2.40 10.58
CA ALA A 344 2.07 3.15 11.18
C ALA A 344 3.07 2.24 11.90
N ALA A 345 4.38 2.51 11.79
CA ALA A 345 5.43 1.70 12.40
C ALA A 345 5.65 2.05 13.88
N GLY A 346 5.24 1.15 14.78
CA GLY A 346 5.45 1.31 16.22
C GLY A 346 6.70 0.62 16.76
N GLU A 347 7.57 0.08 15.91
CA GLU A 347 8.75 -0.64 16.36
C GLU A 347 9.77 0.31 17.01
N ASN A 348 10.44 -0.17 18.02
CA ASN A 348 11.70 0.41 18.48
C ASN A 348 12.85 -0.33 17.78
N HIS A 349 13.32 0.23 16.69
CA HIS A 349 14.36 -0.42 15.87
C HIS A 349 15.68 -0.61 16.62
N THR A 350 16.00 0.24 17.62
CA THR A 350 17.23 0.11 18.41
C THR A 350 17.28 -1.14 19.27
N GLN A 351 16.13 -1.79 19.50
CA GLN A 351 16.08 -3.11 20.14
C GLN A 351 16.56 -4.22 19.20
N PHE A 352 16.34 -4.07 17.90
CA PHE A 352 16.75 -5.03 16.89
C PHE A 352 18.12 -4.69 16.31
N TYR A 353 18.42 -3.41 16.19
CA TYR A 353 19.63 -2.88 15.57
C TYR A 353 20.27 -1.85 16.47
N PRO A 354 21.08 -2.29 17.46
CA PRO A 354 21.75 -1.35 18.37
C PRO A 354 22.67 -0.41 17.59
N PRO A 355 22.85 0.84 18.06
CA PRO A 355 23.72 1.81 17.42
C PRO A 355 25.11 1.27 17.15
N GLY A 356 25.55 1.38 15.90
CA GLY A 356 26.89 0.96 15.45
C GLY A 356 27.89 2.11 15.42
N VAL A 357 29.13 1.81 15.06
CA VAL A 357 30.24 2.78 15.02
C VAL A 357 30.03 3.98 14.06
N HIS A 358 29.11 3.84 13.10
CA HIS A 358 28.78 4.89 12.13
C HIS A 358 27.45 5.62 12.46
N THR A 359 26.84 5.31 13.61
CA THR A 359 25.58 5.91 14.04
C THR A 359 25.86 7.20 14.83
N ASP A 360 25.24 8.29 14.38
CA ASP A 360 25.23 9.57 15.11
C ASP A 360 23.77 10.00 15.37
N ASN A 361 23.28 9.68 16.55
CA ASN A 361 21.96 10.07 17.05
C ASN A 361 22.05 11.32 17.99
N GLY A 362 23.13 12.08 17.92
CA GLY A 362 23.21 13.39 18.58
C GLY A 362 22.11 14.32 18.07
N PHE A 363 21.49 15.11 18.96
CA PHE A 363 20.31 15.93 18.63
C PHE A 363 20.49 16.79 17.36
N ALA A 364 21.67 17.35 17.15
CA ALA A 364 21.99 18.17 15.98
C ALA A 364 22.04 17.37 14.67
N ASN A 365 22.25 16.06 14.75
CA ASN A 365 22.31 15.15 13.59
C ASN A 365 21.01 14.36 13.37
N LEU A 366 20.02 14.48 14.24
CA LEU A 366 18.76 13.75 14.08
C LEU A 366 18.12 14.06 12.72
N GLY A 367 17.81 13.02 11.98
CA GLY A 367 17.22 13.12 10.64
C GLY A 367 18.21 13.32 9.51
N GLN A 368 19.51 13.42 9.78
CA GLN A 368 20.58 13.55 8.79
C GLN A 368 21.23 12.20 8.48
N LYS A 369 22.17 12.19 7.54
CA LYS A 369 22.98 11.02 7.24
C LYS A 369 23.68 10.51 8.49
N GLY A 370 23.59 9.20 8.75
CA GLY A 370 24.12 8.54 9.94
C GLY A 370 23.18 8.53 11.15
N SER A 371 22.07 9.27 11.12
CA SER A 371 21.02 9.13 12.11
C SER A 371 20.30 7.80 11.93
N GLN A 372 20.07 7.09 13.03
CA GLN A 372 19.39 5.80 13.08
C GLN A 372 18.31 5.88 14.18
N ILE A 373 17.16 6.46 13.83
CA ILE A 373 16.04 6.66 14.74
C ILE A 373 14.71 6.21 14.12
N ASP A 374 13.77 5.87 14.97
CA ASP A 374 12.34 5.73 14.73
C ASP A 374 11.57 6.78 15.52
N TYR A 375 10.26 6.92 15.31
CA TYR A 375 9.43 7.83 16.09
C TYR A 375 8.74 7.14 17.29
N GLY A 376 8.82 5.81 17.37
CA GLY A 376 8.35 5.04 18.52
C GLY A 376 6.84 4.85 18.60
N LEU A 377 6.44 4.06 19.61
CA LEU A 377 5.06 3.59 19.80
C LEU A 377 4.04 4.74 19.92
N ARG A 378 4.37 5.79 20.67
CA ARG A 378 3.42 6.90 20.91
C ARG A 378 3.07 7.67 19.66
N TRP A 379 4.04 7.97 18.82
CA TRP A 379 3.76 8.61 17.53
C TRP A 379 3.09 7.66 16.54
N ALA A 380 3.38 6.37 16.64
CA ALA A 380 2.64 5.38 15.84
C ALA A 380 1.15 5.34 16.20
N GLU A 381 0.76 5.47 17.49
CA GLU A 381 -0.64 5.62 17.90
C GLU A 381 -1.29 6.90 17.35
N VAL A 382 -0.52 7.98 17.22
CA VAL A 382 -1.00 9.22 16.59
C VAL A 382 -1.25 8.98 15.10
N SER A 383 -0.29 8.41 14.40
CA SER A 383 -0.36 8.16 12.95
C SER A 383 -1.40 7.08 12.59
N ALA A 384 -1.63 6.09 13.46
CA ALA A 384 -2.66 5.06 13.28
C ALA A 384 -4.08 5.54 13.64
N ALA A 385 -4.23 6.73 14.26
CA ALA A 385 -5.55 7.21 14.65
C ALA A 385 -6.56 7.15 13.48
N PRO A 386 -7.81 6.76 13.72
CA PRO A 386 -8.49 6.53 15.00
C PRO A 386 -8.40 5.08 15.50
N PHE A 387 -7.60 4.24 14.87
CA PHE A 387 -7.59 2.79 15.01
C PHE A 387 -6.76 2.28 16.19
N HIS A 388 -7.01 1.02 16.53
CA HIS A 388 -6.33 0.29 17.59
C HIS A 388 -5.02 -0.30 17.06
N LEU A 389 -3.93 -0.13 17.82
CA LEU A 389 -2.59 -0.62 17.51
C LEU A 389 -2.04 -0.11 16.16
N PHE A 390 -1.10 -0.84 15.56
CA PHE A 390 -0.29 -0.39 14.44
C PHE A 390 0.38 -1.60 13.74
N LYS A 391 1.27 -1.37 12.79
CA LYS A 391 2.07 -2.35 12.04
C LYS A 391 2.48 -3.56 12.89
N GLY A 392 2.49 -4.75 12.28
CA GLY A 392 2.81 -6.02 12.94
C GLY A 392 1.65 -6.67 13.67
N THR A 393 0.48 -6.01 13.74
CA THR A 393 -0.73 -6.54 14.35
C THR A 393 -1.88 -6.65 13.37
N THR A 394 -2.81 -7.58 13.62
CA THR A 394 -4.03 -7.75 12.82
C THR A 394 -5.20 -6.87 13.28
N ALA A 395 -4.96 -5.96 14.24
CA ALA A 395 -5.89 -4.91 14.62
C ALA A 395 -6.07 -3.88 13.49
N GLU A 396 -7.14 -3.08 13.54
CA GLU A 396 -7.45 -2.10 12.49
C GLU A 396 -6.27 -1.17 12.19
N GLY A 397 -5.52 -0.70 13.20
CA GLY A 397 -4.38 0.18 12.99
C GLY A 397 -3.17 -0.45 12.31
N GLY A 398 -3.11 -1.79 12.27
CA GLY A 398 -2.06 -2.52 11.54
C GLY A 398 -2.40 -2.79 10.07
N ILE A 399 -3.70 -2.89 9.74
CA ILE A 399 -4.16 -3.36 8.42
C ILE A 399 -5.02 -2.36 7.65
N SER A 400 -5.64 -1.37 8.30
CA SER A 400 -6.38 -0.30 7.62
C SER A 400 -5.43 0.81 7.19
N VAL A 401 -5.35 1.07 5.88
CA VAL A 401 -4.39 2.01 5.30
C VAL A 401 -5.08 3.13 4.52
N PRO A 402 -4.46 4.32 4.42
CA PRO A 402 -4.95 5.34 3.52
C PRO A 402 -4.75 4.87 2.07
N ALA A 403 -5.76 5.05 1.23
CA ALA A 403 -5.70 4.74 -0.19
C ALA A 403 -6.52 5.72 -1.03
N ILE A 404 -5.95 6.14 -2.16
CA ILE A 404 -6.54 7.08 -3.10
C ILE A 404 -6.43 6.47 -4.50
N ILE A 405 -7.53 6.43 -5.23
CA ILE A 405 -7.54 5.95 -6.61
C ILE A 405 -8.11 7.04 -7.51
N GLN A 406 -7.30 7.53 -8.45
CA GLN A 406 -7.76 8.39 -9.52
C GLN A 406 -7.86 7.59 -10.81
N LEU A 407 -9.08 7.52 -11.32
CA LEU A 407 -9.40 6.83 -12.57
C LEU A 407 -9.00 7.66 -13.80
N PRO A 408 -8.73 7.02 -14.96
CA PRO A 408 -8.66 7.70 -16.25
C PRO A 408 -9.86 8.60 -16.46
N LYS A 409 -9.68 9.72 -17.17
CA LYS A 409 -10.70 10.78 -17.34
C LYS A 409 -12.06 10.27 -17.83
N THR A 410 -12.06 9.26 -18.69
CA THR A 410 -13.28 8.65 -19.23
C THR A 410 -14.09 7.86 -18.21
N LEU A 411 -13.46 7.44 -17.10
CA LEU A 411 -14.05 6.65 -16.00
C LEU A 411 -14.12 7.44 -14.69
N ARG A 412 -13.74 8.72 -14.70
CA ARG A 412 -13.50 9.51 -13.48
C ARG A 412 -14.72 9.56 -12.57
N ARG A 413 -14.49 9.20 -11.32
CA ARG A 413 -15.38 9.37 -10.18
C ARG A 413 -14.62 10.08 -9.07
N GLN A 414 -15.32 10.86 -8.26
CA GLN A 414 -14.80 11.57 -7.09
C GLN A 414 -15.56 11.16 -5.83
N GLY A 415 -14.94 11.36 -4.68
CA GLY A 415 -15.55 11.25 -3.36
C GLY A 415 -15.05 10.08 -2.54
N MET A 416 -15.70 9.84 -1.41
CA MET A 416 -15.33 8.78 -0.48
C MET A 416 -15.95 7.44 -0.87
N GLU A 417 -15.15 6.39 -0.80
CA GLU A 417 -15.60 5.01 -0.87
C GLU A 417 -15.53 4.36 0.52
N ARG A 418 -16.69 3.87 0.98
CA ARG A 418 -16.84 3.28 2.31
C ARG A 418 -16.97 1.77 2.28
N GLY A 419 -17.06 1.19 1.12
CA GLY A 419 -17.04 -0.25 0.94
C GLY A 419 -15.67 -0.83 1.27
N VAL A 420 -15.63 -2.11 1.58
CA VAL A 420 -14.40 -2.83 1.89
C VAL A 420 -13.68 -3.19 0.61
N ALA A 421 -12.38 -2.91 0.57
CA ALA A 421 -11.45 -3.34 -0.46
C ALA A 421 -10.16 -3.86 0.16
N ARG A 422 -9.44 -4.71 -0.57
CA ARG A 422 -8.17 -5.29 -0.15
C ARG A 422 -7.07 -5.03 -1.17
N VAL A 423 -5.84 -5.12 -0.73
CA VAL A 423 -4.67 -4.89 -1.60
C VAL A 423 -4.56 -5.90 -2.75
N ASP A 424 -4.97 -7.15 -2.53
CA ASP A 424 -4.97 -8.18 -3.57
C ASP A 424 -6.06 -7.95 -4.66
N ASP A 425 -7.05 -7.10 -4.39
CA ASP A 425 -8.07 -6.67 -5.37
C ASP A 425 -7.49 -5.79 -6.48
N LEU A 426 -6.35 -5.14 -6.24
CA LEU A 426 -5.71 -4.28 -7.23
C LEU A 426 -5.25 -5.07 -8.46
N ALA A 427 -4.70 -6.28 -8.27
CA ALA A 427 -4.24 -7.10 -9.38
C ALA A 427 -5.35 -7.44 -10.40
N PRO A 428 -6.50 -8.04 -10.00
CA PRO A 428 -7.60 -8.26 -10.93
C PRO A 428 -8.22 -6.96 -11.47
N THR A 429 -8.20 -5.87 -10.69
CA THR A 429 -8.65 -4.54 -11.16
C THR A 429 -7.79 -4.02 -12.31
N PHE A 430 -6.48 -4.15 -12.21
CA PHE A 430 -5.55 -3.74 -13.26
C PHE A 430 -5.70 -4.59 -14.52
N LEU A 431 -5.88 -5.91 -14.37
CA LEU A 431 -6.09 -6.81 -15.50
C LEU A 431 -7.40 -6.53 -16.21
N GLU A 432 -8.50 -6.34 -15.49
CA GLU A 432 -9.80 -6.00 -16.07
C GLU A 432 -9.75 -4.65 -16.81
N LEU A 433 -9.14 -3.62 -16.19
CA LEU A 433 -8.95 -2.30 -16.80
C LEU A 433 -8.11 -2.39 -18.09
N ALA A 434 -7.12 -3.27 -18.11
CA ALA A 434 -6.25 -3.54 -19.26
C ALA A 434 -6.93 -4.42 -20.33
N GLY A 435 -8.12 -4.96 -20.08
CA GLY A 435 -8.78 -5.91 -20.97
C GLY A 435 -8.09 -7.28 -21.04
N ILE A 436 -7.36 -7.66 -19.98
CA ILE A 436 -6.64 -8.93 -19.88
C ILE A 436 -7.46 -9.89 -19.03
N ALA A 437 -7.80 -11.06 -19.58
CA ALA A 437 -8.54 -12.09 -18.87
C ALA A 437 -7.76 -12.62 -17.66
N LEU A 438 -8.48 -12.90 -16.57
CA LEU A 438 -7.88 -13.52 -15.38
C LEU A 438 -7.41 -14.94 -15.72
N PRO A 439 -6.20 -15.34 -15.28
CA PRO A 439 -5.69 -16.70 -15.52
C PRO A 439 -6.59 -17.82 -14.96
N ASN A 440 -7.40 -17.52 -13.93
CA ASN A 440 -8.31 -18.46 -13.29
C ASN A 440 -9.48 -18.88 -14.20
N GLU A 441 -9.89 -18.00 -15.12
CA GLU A 441 -11.03 -18.23 -16.01
C GLU A 441 -10.70 -19.21 -17.14
N ALA A 442 -9.42 -19.31 -17.51
CA ALA A 442 -8.89 -20.27 -18.46
C ALA A 442 -7.51 -20.76 -17.99
N PRO A 443 -7.46 -21.62 -16.95
CA PRO A 443 -6.18 -22.02 -16.35
C PRO A 443 -5.33 -22.80 -17.36
N THR A 444 -4.26 -22.18 -17.81
CA THR A 444 -3.25 -22.81 -18.69
C THR A 444 -2.17 -23.53 -17.90
N ASP A 445 -2.07 -23.25 -16.59
CA ASP A 445 -1.08 -23.82 -15.67
C ASP A 445 -1.71 -24.13 -14.31
N THR A 446 -2.04 -25.39 -14.09
CA THR A 446 -2.64 -25.88 -12.84
C THR A 446 -1.66 -25.96 -11.67
N SER A 447 -0.36 -25.69 -11.90
CA SER A 447 0.65 -25.59 -10.83
C SER A 447 0.61 -24.24 -10.11
N LYS A 448 -0.08 -23.25 -10.68
CA LYS A 448 -0.21 -21.90 -10.12
C LYS A 448 -1.37 -21.78 -9.16
N HIS A 449 -1.18 -20.99 -8.12
CA HIS A 449 -2.26 -20.55 -7.25
C HIS A 449 -3.16 -19.54 -7.97
N PRO A 450 -4.48 -19.58 -7.75
CA PRO A 450 -5.40 -18.64 -8.37
C PRO A 450 -5.20 -17.22 -7.83
N ILE A 451 -5.55 -16.21 -8.62
CA ILE A 451 -5.77 -14.85 -8.14
C ILE A 451 -7.07 -14.87 -7.32
N THR A 452 -6.99 -14.53 -6.04
CA THR A 452 -8.13 -14.58 -5.09
C THR A 452 -8.78 -13.22 -4.86
N GLY A 453 -8.07 -12.14 -5.16
CA GLY A 453 -8.62 -10.79 -5.15
C GLY A 453 -9.76 -10.62 -6.15
N LYS A 454 -10.58 -9.60 -5.95
CA LYS A 454 -11.74 -9.26 -6.77
C LYS A 454 -11.60 -7.88 -7.38
N SER A 455 -11.94 -7.75 -8.66
CA SER A 455 -11.86 -6.44 -9.31
C SER A 455 -12.75 -5.40 -8.61
N MET A 456 -12.18 -4.22 -8.39
CA MET A 456 -12.85 -3.06 -7.82
C MET A 456 -13.49 -2.14 -8.88
N LEU A 457 -13.44 -2.45 -10.19
CA LEU A 457 -13.95 -1.53 -11.23
C LEU A 457 -15.44 -1.22 -11.03
N SER A 458 -16.25 -2.23 -10.68
CA SER A 458 -17.67 -2.01 -10.35
C SER A 458 -17.85 -1.09 -9.14
N MET A 459 -17.05 -1.28 -8.09
CA MET A 459 -17.03 -0.40 -6.91
C MET A 459 -16.60 1.02 -7.26
N LEU A 460 -15.55 1.15 -8.07
CA LEU A 460 -15.05 2.43 -8.55
C LEU A 460 -16.06 3.15 -9.47
N ALA A 461 -16.97 2.40 -10.12
CA ALA A 461 -18.12 2.95 -10.83
C ALA A 461 -19.31 3.29 -9.90
N GLY A 462 -19.22 3.04 -8.59
CA GLY A 462 -20.27 3.36 -7.61
C GLY A 462 -21.29 2.25 -7.33
N ASN A 463 -21.01 1.02 -7.78
CA ASN A 463 -21.95 -0.12 -7.67
C ASN A 463 -21.72 -1.01 -6.44
N GLY A 464 -21.03 -0.50 -5.41
CA GLY A 464 -20.79 -1.20 -4.15
C GLY A 464 -19.52 -2.05 -4.13
N SER A 465 -19.18 -2.56 -2.93
CA SER A 465 -17.96 -3.35 -2.68
C SER A 465 -17.96 -4.68 -3.42
N PRO A 466 -16.83 -5.12 -3.99
CA PRO A 466 -16.69 -6.44 -4.59
C PRO A 466 -16.82 -7.57 -3.55
N HIS A 467 -16.63 -7.26 -2.27
CA HIS A 467 -16.71 -8.23 -1.18
C HIS A 467 -18.12 -8.40 -0.61
N GLY A 468 -18.98 -7.36 -0.70
CA GLY A 468 -20.34 -7.45 -0.16
C GLY A 468 -20.35 -7.96 1.29
N ASN A 469 -20.89 -9.16 1.49
CA ASN A 469 -20.90 -9.87 2.77
C ASN A 469 -19.82 -10.96 2.88
N ASP A 470 -18.85 -10.99 1.98
CA ASP A 470 -17.75 -11.96 2.06
C ASP A 470 -16.94 -11.79 3.33
N SER A 471 -16.27 -12.85 3.71
CA SER A 471 -15.33 -12.83 4.80
C SER A 471 -13.94 -12.40 4.35
N LEU A 472 -13.26 -11.67 5.23
CA LEU A 472 -11.84 -11.35 5.12
C LEU A 472 -11.11 -12.01 6.29
N ALA A 473 -9.96 -12.58 6.01
CA ALA A 473 -9.14 -13.22 7.04
C ALA A 473 -7.66 -12.91 6.82
N GLY A 474 -6.89 -13.08 7.86
CA GLY A 474 -5.43 -12.98 7.80
C GLY A 474 -4.77 -13.51 9.06
N GLU A 475 -3.48 -13.76 8.92
CA GLU A 475 -2.59 -14.18 10.00
C GLU A 475 -1.22 -13.54 9.79
N LEU A 476 -0.59 -13.10 10.88
CA LEU A 476 0.83 -12.78 10.90
C LEU A 476 1.38 -12.89 12.33
N PHE A 477 2.57 -13.50 12.46
CA PHE A 477 3.27 -13.69 13.75
C PHE A 477 2.42 -14.41 14.81
N GLY A 478 1.45 -15.22 14.36
CA GLY A 478 0.49 -15.89 15.23
C GLY A 478 -0.69 -15.02 15.67
N ASN A 479 -0.77 -13.74 15.27
CA ASN A 479 -1.97 -12.93 15.41
C ASN A 479 -2.93 -13.24 14.25
N ALA A 480 -4.23 -13.14 14.53
CA ALA A 480 -5.27 -13.56 13.60
C ALA A 480 -6.39 -12.54 13.51
N TYR A 481 -7.07 -12.47 12.38
CA TYR A 481 -8.39 -11.86 12.31
C TYR A 481 -9.29 -12.62 11.34
N TYR A 482 -10.59 -12.52 11.60
CA TYR A 482 -11.64 -12.95 10.70
C TYR A 482 -12.77 -11.94 10.73
N ARG A 483 -13.08 -11.36 9.59
CA ARG A 483 -14.15 -10.39 9.43
C ARG A 483 -15.26 -10.98 8.56
N GLU A 484 -16.50 -10.91 9.02
CA GLU A 484 -17.70 -11.27 8.26
C GLU A 484 -18.69 -10.09 8.34
N GLY A 485 -18.90 -9.43 7.22
CA GLY A 485 -19.67 -8.18 7.20
C GLY A 485 -19.04 -7.12 8.12
N ASN A 486 -19.76 -6.70 9.16
CA ASN A 486 -19.25 -5.74 10.14
C ASN A 486 -18.60 -6.37 11.38
N LEU A 487 -18.82 -7.66 11.60
CA LEU A 487 -18.22 -8.35 12.75
C LEU A 487 -16.77 -8.73 12.45
N LYS A 488 -15.88 -8.35 13.34
CA LYS A 488 -14.46 -8.73 13.30
C LYS A 488 -14.09 -9.48 14.56
N LEU A 489 -13.68 -10.74 14.38
CA LEU A 489 -12.98 -11.51 15.39
C LEU A 489 -11.48 -11.19 15.31
N LEU A 490 -10.91 -10.69 16.37
CA LEU A 490 -9.49 -10.36 16.50
C LEU A 490 -8.84 -11.30 17.50
N GLY A 491 -7.79 -12.00 17.08
CA GLY A 491 -6.96 -12.85 17.92
C GLY A 491 -5.57 -12.24 18.07
N LEU A 492 -5.24 -11.76 19.26
CA LEU A 492 -3.90 -11.23 19.55
C LEU A 492 -3.18 -12.13 20.56
N ARG A 493 -1.87 -12.25 20.38
CA ARG A 493 -1.00 -12.87 21.36
C ARG A 493 -0.44 -11.83 22.31
N PRO A 494 -0.46 -12.05 23.63
CA PRO A 494 0.23 -11.19 24.57
C PRO A 494 1.72 -11.10 24.18
N GLN A 495 2.27 -9.90 24.15
CA GLN A 495 3.68 -9.63 23.79
C GLN A 495 4.06 -10.01 22.33
N ALA A 496 3.11 -10.03 21.41
CA ALA A 496 3.42 -10.19 20.00
C ALA A 496 4.19 -8.96 19.50
N GLY A 497 5.49 -9.14 19.28
CA GLY A 497 6.34 -8.30 18.44
C GLY A 497 6.73 -9.10 17.20
N PHE A 498 7.78 -8.67 16.50
CA PHE A 498 8.38 -9.43 15.40
C PHE A 498 8.92 -10.78 15.92
N GLY A 499 8.09 -11.81 15.88
CA GLY A 499 8.42 -13.17 16.31
C GLY A 499 7.20 -13.92 16.80
N ALA A 500 7.17 -15.24 16.57
CA ALA A 500 6.06 -16.07 16.99
C ALA A 500 6.05 -16.21 18.53
N SER A 501 5.10 -15.56 19.18
CA SER A 501 4.77 -15.89 20.56
C SER A 501 4.08 -17.27 20.58
N VAL A 502 4.46 -18.12 21.54
CA VAL A 502 3.78 -19.40 21.80
C VAL A 502 2.57 -19.24 22.73
N GLN A 503 2.31 -18.03 23.22
CA GLN A 503 1.16 -17.76 24.08
C GLN A 503 -0.16 -17.99 23.33
N PRO A 504 -1.22 -18.46 23.99
CA PRO A 504 -2.53 -18.62 23.38
C PRO A 504 -3.07 -17.29 22.85
N LEU A 505 -3.80 -17.36 21.73
CA LEU A 505 -4.55 -16.21 21.21
C LEU A 505 -5.62 -15.76 22.21
N GLN A 506 -5.64 -14.48 22.50
CA GLN A 506 -6.75 -13.82 23.18
C GLN A 506 -7.73 -13.33 22.12
N TRP A 507 -8.92 -13.89 22.11
CA TRP A 507 -9.94 -13.59 21.13
C TRP A 507 -10.88 -12.51 21.63
N GLN A 508 -11.10 -11.50 20.80
CA GLN A 508 -11.99 -10.36 21.01
C GLN A 508 -12.93 -10.24 19.81
N LEU A 509 -14.13 -9.73 20.01
CA LEU A 509 -15.14 -9.54 18.97
C LEU A 509 -15.60 -8.10 18.92
N PHE A 510 -15.58 -7.48 17.72
CA PHE A 510 -15.96 -6.09 17.50
C PHE A 510 -17.00 -5.95 16.40
N ASP A 511 -17.90 -4.97 16.53
CA ASP A 511 -18.78 -4.51 15.44
C ASP A 511 -18.18 -3.26 14.80
N LEU A 512 -17.49 -3.41 13.68
CA LEU A 512 -16.81 -2.31 12.99
C LEU A 512 -17.75 -1.26 12.38
N ALA A 513 -19.07 -1.53 12.29
CA ALA A 513 -20.02 -0.51 11.87
C ALA A 513 -20.19 0.59 12.94
N GLN A 514 -20.04 0.20 14.22
CA GLN A 514 -20.18 1.09 15.37
C GLN A 514 -18.84 1.45 16.01
N ASP A 515 -17.88 0.54 15.94
CA ASP A 515 -16.65 0.59 16.72
C ASP A 515 -15.42 0.18 15.88
N ARG A 516 -14.99 1.04 14.96
CA ARG A 516 -13.74 0.84 14.22
C ARG A 516 -12.49 1.07 15.07
N GLY A 517 -12.65 1.65 16.26
CA GLY A 517 -11.57 1.81 17.23
C GLY A 517 -11.26 0.53 18.01
N GLU A 518 -12.07 -0.54 17.83
CA GLU A 518 -11.93 -1.81 18.58
C GLU A 518 -11.88 -1.57 20.11
N THR A 519 -12.83 -0.77 20.61
CA THR A 519 -12.88 -0.31 22.01
C THR A 519 -13.81 -1.13 22.89
N THR A 520 -14.82 -1.79 22.30
CA THR A 520 -15.87 -2.51 23.00
C THR A 520 -15.88 -3.97 22.59
N ASP A 521 -15.27 -4.81 23.43
CA ASP A 521 -15.20 -6.26 23.20
C ASP A 521 -16.54 -6.93 23.48
N LEU A 522 -17.15 -7.52 22.47
CA LEU A 522 -18.43 -8.26 22.51
C LEU A 522 -18.25 -9.75 22.81
N ALA A 523 -17.03 -10.26 22.96
CA ALA A 523 -16.76 -11.70 23.05
C ALA A 523 -17.52 -12.38 24.19
N ALA A 524 -17.54 -11.74 25.36
CA ALA A 524 -18.25 -12.28 26.54
C ALA A 524 -19.78 -12.34 26.37
N SER A 525 -20.35 -11.40 25.59
CA SER A 525 -21.80 -11.33 25.34
C SER A 525 -22.26 -12.16 24.15
N GLN A 526 -21.32 -12.55 23.25
CA GLN A 526 -21.62 -13.30 22.02
C GLN A 526 -20.73 -14.55 21.83
N PRO A 527 -20.67 -15.47 22.81
CA PRO A 527 -19.72 -16.60 22.76
C PRO A 527 -19.96 -17.54 21.57
N GLU A 528 -21.21 -17.72 21.13
CA GLU A 528 -21.54 -18.54 19.95
C GLU A 528 -20.99 -17.92 18.67
N THR A 529 -21.10 -16.60 18.51
CA THR A 529 -20.53 -15.85 17.38
C THR A 529 -19.00 -15.99 17.37
N VAL A 530 -18.36 -15.81 18.52
CA VAL A 530 -16.91 -16.00 18.66
C VAL A 530 -16.49 -17.40 18.20
N GLN A 531 -17.19 -18.45 18.67
CA GLN A 531 -16.83 -19.83 18.30
C GLN A 531 -17.00 -20.05 16.80
N ARG A 532 -18.11 -19.61 16.21
CA ARG A 532 -18.39 -19.73 14.78
C ARG A 532 -17.33 -19.05 13.91
N LEU A 533 -16.96 -17.80 14.23
CA LEU A 533 -15.95 -17.05 13.49
C LEU A 533 -14.54 -17.63 13.69
N LYS A 534 -14.25 -18.17 14.85
CA LYS A 534 -13.00 -18.88 15.15
C LYS A 534 -12.87 -20.16 14.31
N ASP A 535 -13.94 -20.94 14.20
CA ASP A 535 -13.97 -22.14 13.35
C ASP A 535 -13.81 -21.78 11.86
N ALA A 536 -14.41 -20.66 11.43
CA ALA A 536 -14.25 -20.14 10.08
C ALA A 536 -12.80 -19.66 9.81
N TRP A 537 -12.17 -18.99 10.78
CA TRP A 537 -10.76 -18.62 10.68
C TRP A 537 -9.83 -19.83 10.63
N LEU A 538 -10.06 -20.87 11.43
CA LEU A 538 -9.28 -22.10 11.39
C LEU A 538 -9.36 -22.78 10.02
N LYS A 539 -10.56 -22.79 9.41
CA LYS A 539 -10.73 -23.30 8.05
C LYS A 539 -9.95 -22.48 7.01
N TYR A 540 -9.96 -21.15 7.12
CA TYR A 540 -9.11 -20.29 6.28
C TYR A 540 -7.64 -20.63 6.48
N ALA A 541 -7.16 -20.72 7.73
CA ALA A 541 -5.78 -21.02 8.06
C ALA A 541 -5.29 -22.36 7.45
N GLU A 542 -6.16 -23.39 7.48
CA GLU A 542 -5.89 -24.66 6.82
C GLU A 542 -5.83 -24.52 5.29
N GLN A 543 -6.74 -23.76 4.69
CA GLN A 543 -6.82 -23.58 3.23
C GLN A 543 -5.60 -22.87 2.66
N VAL A 544 -5.06 -21.88 3.36
CA VAL A 544 -3.89 -21.11 2.90
C VAL A 544 -2.56 -21.68 3.42
N GLY A 545 -2.60 -22.67 4.32
CA GLY A 545 -1.42 -23.36 4.83
C GLY A 545 -0.69 -22.63 5.97
N VAL A 546 -1.43 -21.97 6.88
CA VAL A 546 -0.83 -21.35 8.08
C VAL A 546 -0.14 -22.41 8.93
N VAL A 547 1.13 -22.19 9.27
CA VAL A 547 1.92 -23.08 10.11
C VAL A 547 2.00 -22.54 11.53
N PHE A 548 1.38 -23.28 12.45
CA PHE A 548 1.36 -22.95 13.87
C PHE A 548 2.61 -23.45 14.59
N ALA A 549 3.06 -22.70 15.61
CA ALA A 549 4.03 -23.21 16.54
C ALA A 549 3.41 -24.40 17.32
N THR A 550 4.07 -25.55 17.23
CA THR A 550 3.71 -26.71 18.09
C THR A 550 4.39 -26.54 19.45
N HIS A 551 3.64 -26.80 20.54
CA HIS A 551 4.16 -26.80 21.92
C HIS A 551 5.18 -27.90 22.15
#